data_1cac99e38d78f1b1b8c00ea6eaeb7e1d
#
_entry.id   1cac99e38d78f1b1b8c00ea6eaeb7e1d
#
_cell.length_a   1.000
_cell.length_b   1.000
_cell.length_c   1.000
_cell.angle_alpha   90.00
_cell.angle_beta   90.00
_cell.angle_gamma   90.00
#
_symmetry.space_group_name_H-M   'P 1'
#
loop_
_entity.id
_entity.type
_entity.pdbx_description
1 polymer ?
#
loop_
_entity_poly.entity_id
_entity_poly.type
_entity_poly.pdbx_seq_one_letter_code
_entity_poly.pdbx_strand_id
1 'polypeptide(L)'
;MAEVLHHDNRGHDGHHEHDDTDLTVFGFWTYLMSDLILFGSLFIAFAVLSSHIPPGTPSPKELFGESLGFVLTETFALLISSVTFGFAVLASYKKNVNLVITWLFITFLFGASFIGMEVYEFHHLVHAGHGPTHSAFLSSFFTLVGTHGIHVTSGLVWMLVLMYQIKKNGLTLPNTRRLACLSLFWHFLDIVWICVFSVVYLLGVV
;
A
#
# COMPACT_ATOMS: atom_id res chain seq x y z
N MET A 1 -22.07 58.83 -24.16
CA MET A 1 -21.63 57.65 -24.91
C MET A 1 -20.48 57.04 -24.12
N ALA A 2 -20.78 56.16 -23.14
CA ALA A 2 -19.79 55.53 -22.31
C ALA A 2 -19.88 54.03 -22.57
N GLU A 3 -18.85 53.50 -23.22
CA GLU A 3 -18.70 52.10 -23.55
C GLU A 3 -18.18 51.37 -22.33
N VAL A 4 -19.04 50.48 -21.77
CA VAL A 4 -18.72 49.64 -20.62
C VAL A 4 -17.95 48.45 -21.18
N LEU A 5 -16.63 48.42 -20.97
CA LEU A 5 -15.76 47.28 -21.19
C LEU A 5 -16.12 46.16 -20.21
N HIS A 6 -16.85 45.18 -20.68
CA HIS A 6 -17.09 43.91 -19.98
C HIS A 6 -15.78 43.10 -19.98
N HIS A 7 -15.05 43.16 -18.87
CA HIS A 7 -13.88 42.33 -18.66
C HIS A 7 -14.34 40.89 -18.44
N ASP A 8 -14.14 40.05 -19.46
CA ASP A 8 -14.42 38.63 -19.43
C ASP A 8 -13.41 37.91 -18.53
N ASN A 9 -13.81 37.63 -17.30
CA ASN A 9 -12.98 37.04 -16.24
C ASN A 9 -13.05 35.51 -16.22
N ARG A 10 -13.37 34.86 -17.37
CA ARG A 10 -13.56 33.38 -17.45
C ARG A 10 -12.29 32.58 -17.70
N GLY A 11 -11.13 33.19 -17.79
CA GLY A 11 -9.87 32.52 -18.11
C GLY A 11 -8.94 32.17 -16.93
N HIS A 12 -9.21 32.68 -15.72
CA HIS A 12 -8.25 32.55 -14.61
C HIS A 12 -8.48 31.36 -13.68
N ASP A 13 -9.74 30.87 -13.56
CA ASP A 13 -10.06 29.82 -12.57
C ASP A 13 -9.56 28.42 -12.98
N GLY A 14 -9.42 28.14 -14.26
CA GLY A 14 -8.97 26.83 -14.77
C GLY A 14 -7.47 26.56 -14.56
N HIS A 15 -6.63 27.59 -14.60
CA HIS A 15 -5.19 27.43 -14.38
C HIS A 15 -4.83 27.18 -12.92
N HIS A 16 -5.50 27.83 -11.96
CA HIS A 16 -5.25 27.65 -10.54
C HIS A 16 -5.69 26.26 -10.03
N GLU A 17 -6.79 25.70 -10.53
CA GLU A 17 -7.25 24.36 -10.12
C GLU A 17 -6.35 23.23 -10.64
N HIS A 18 -5.73 23.39 -11.82
CA HIS A 18 -4.76 22.42 -12.34
C HIS A 18 -3.46 22.45 -11.53
N ASP A 19 -2.91 23.63 -11.26
CA ASP A 19 -1.70 23.80 -10.47
C ASP A 19 -1.83 23.22 -9.05
N ASP A 20 -2.98 23.42 -8.38
CA ASP A 20 -3.23 22.88 -7.05
C ASP A 20 -3.33 21.34 -7.03
N THR A 21 -3.77 20.73 -8.12
CA THR A 21 -3.83 19.27 -8.23
C THR A 21 -2.45 18.67 -8.34
N ASP A 22 -1.63 19.23 -9.20
CA ASP A 22 -0.26 18.76 -9.47
C ASP A 22 0.61 18.94 -8.23
N LEU A 23 0.46 20.06 -7.51
CA LEU A 23 1.15 20.31 -6.24
C LEU A 23 0.76 19.30 -5.16
N THR A 24 -0.53 18.93 -5.05
CA THR A 24 -0.99 17.95 -4.05
C THR A 24 -0.44 16.56 -4.35
N VAL A 25 -0.48 16.12 -5.60
CA VAL A 25 0.06 14.82 -6.02
C VAL A 25 1.59 14.79 -5.85
N PHE A 26 2.28 15.86 -6.20
CA PHE A 26 3.73 15.99 -6.00
C PHE A 26 4.12 15.96 -4.52
N GLY A 27 3.40 16.68 -3.67
CA GLY A 27 3.62 16.65 -2.21
C GLY A 27 3.42 15.25 -1.62
N PHE A 28 2.40 14.54 -2.11
CA PHE A 28 2.14 13.16 -1.71
C PHE A 28 3.22 12.20 -2.21
N TRP A 29 3.71 12.40 -3.44
CA TRP A 29 4.82 11.62 -3.97
C TRP A 29 6.11 11.83 -3.15
N THR A 30 6.39 13.05 -2.70
CA THR A 30 7.52 13.35 -1.80
C THR A 30 7.38 12.63 -0.46
N TYR A 31 6.16 12.53 0.08
CA TYR A 31 5.87 11.71 1.27
C TYR A 31 6.20 10.24 1.03
N LEU A 32 5.79 9.65 -0.10
CA LEU A 32 6.11 8.26 -0.44
C LEU A 32 7.62 8.02 -0.56
N MET A 33 8.39 9.02 -1.02
CA MET A 33 9.86 8.90 -1.05
C MET A 33 10.46 8.84 0.37
N SER A 34 9.89 9.54 1.35
CA SER A 34 10.30 9.42 2.74
C SER A 34 9.98 8.04 3.33
N ASP A 35 8.81 7.47 2.99
CA ASP A 35 8.46 6.10 3.36
C ASP A 35 9.40 5.07 2.73
N LEU A 36 9.84 5.29 1.49
CA LEU A 36 10.84 4.44 0.84
C LEU A 36 12.15 4.38 1.62
N ILE A 37 12.61 5.52 2.17
CA ILE A 37 13.82 5.58 3.02
C ILE A 37 13.59 4.80 4.32
N LEU A 38 12.40 4.92 4.93
CA LEU A 38 12.03 4.16 6.12
C LEU A 38 12.10 2.64 5.84
N PHE A 39 11.43 2.16 4.79
CA PHE A 39 11.49 0.74 4.42
C PHE A 39 12.91 0.32 4.04
N GLY A 40 13.66 1.14 3.31
CA GLY A 40 15.07 0.88 2.97
C GLY A 40 15.93 0.66 4.22
N SER A 41 15.75 1.47 5.26
CA SER A 41 16.46 1.29 6.53
C SER A 41 16.09 -0.01 7.24
N LEU A 42 14.79 -0.41 7.21
CA LEU A 42 14.34 -1.69 7.76
C LEU A 42 14.89 -2.88 6.99
N PHE A 43 14.97 -2.82 5.66
CA PHE A 43 15.60 -3.85 4.83
C PHE A 43 17.10 -4.02 5.15
N ILE A 44 17.83 -2.91 5.32
CA ILE A 44 19.25 -2.95 5.70
C ILE A 44 19.39 -3.58 7.09
N ALA A 45 18.58 -3.18 8.05
CA ALA A 45 18.59 -3.76 9.39
C ALA A 45 18.32 -5.27 9.35
N PHE A 46 17.31 -5.70 8.58
CA PHE A 46 17.02 -7.13 8.38
C PHE A 46 18.20 -7.87 7.74
N ALA A 47 18.81 -7.34 6.68
CA ALA A 47 19.93 -7.96 5.98
C ALA A 47 21.17 -8.13 6.90
N VAL A 48 21.45 -7.14 7.74
CA VAL A 48 22.58 -7.22 8.70
C VAL A 48 22.28 -8.24 9.79
N LEU A 49 21.08 -8.28 10.33
CA LEU A 49 20.71 -9.18 11.42
C LEU A 49 20.52 -10.63 10.94
N SER A 50 20.13 -10.84 9.69
CA SER A 50 20.00 -12.18 9.09
C SER A 50 21.36 -12.85 8.85
N SER A 51 22.46 -12.08 8.77
CA SER A 51 23.82 -12.63 8.66
C SER A 51 24.41 -13.11 10.00
N HIS A 52 23.78 -12.77 11.14
CA HIS A 52 24.26 -13.08 12.49
C HIS A 52 23.20 -13.82 13.31
N ILE A 53 22.80 -15.02 12.85
CA ILE A 53 21.80 -15.84 13.54
C ILE A 53 22.47 -16.56 14.72
N PRO A 54 22.00 -16.38 15.99
CA PRO A 54 22.55 -17.06 17.15
C PRO A 54 22.34 -18.59 17.07
N PRO A 55 23.27 -19.41 17.60
CA PRO A 55 23.08 -20.85 17.70
C PRO A 55 21.82 -21.16 18.53
N GLY A 56 20.93 -21.98 18.00
CA GLY A 56 19.64 -22.33 18.63
C GLY A 56 18.43 -21.57 18.07
N THR A 57 18.63 -20.61 17.13
CA THR A 57 17.54 -20.04 16.36
C THR A 57 17.34 -20.88 15.09
N PRO A 58 16.09 -21.29 14.73
CA PRO A 58 15.85 -22.02 13.50
C PRO A 58 16.30 -21.19 12.29
N SER A 59 16.87 -21.87 11.31
CA SER A 59 17.32 -21.21 10.08
C SER A 59 16.14 -20.60 9.31
N PRO A 60 16.34 -19.53 8.53
CA PRO A 60 15.28 -18.96 7.67
C PRO A 60 14.63 -20.01 6.79
N LYS A 61 15.40 -21.01 6.35
CA LYS A 61 14.94 -22.11 5.53
C LYS A 61 13.94 -23.03 6.25
N GLU A 62 14.14 -23.25 7.55
CA GLU A 62 13.24 -24.05 8.39
C GLU A 62 11.98 -23.26 8.75
N LEU A 63 12.13 -21.95 9.00
CA LEU A 63 11.00 -21.07 9.35
C LEU A 63 10.06 -20.79 8.17
N PHE A 64 10.61 -20.54 6.98
CA PHE A 64 9.85 -20.04 5.83
C PHE A 64 9.67 -21.06 4.71
N GLY A 65 10.40 -22.19 4.74
CA GLY A 65 10.35 -23.20 3.67
C GLY A 65 8.97 -23.86 3.51
N GLU A 66 8.26 -24.11 4.62
CA GLU A 66 6.90 -24.66 4.60
C GLU A 66 5.84 -23.60 4.29
N SER A 67 6.05 -22.34 4.70
CA SER A 67 5.10 -21.25 4.49
C SER A 67 5.21 -20.59 3.10
N LEU A 68 6.24 -20.89 2.31
CA LEU A 68 6.48 -20.24 1.02
C LEU A 68 5.27 -20.26 0.08
N GLY A 69 4.55 -21.40 0.01
CA GLY A 69 3.31 -21.52 -0.79
C GLY A 69 2.18 -20.64 -0.29
N PHE A 70 2.09 -20.46 1.03
CA PHE A 70 1.10 -19.59 1.67
C PHE A 70 1.39 -18.11 1.38
N VAL A 71 2.64 -17.68 1.57
CA VAL A 71 3.08 -16.30 1.30
C VAL A 71 3.00 -15.97 -0.20
N LEU A 72 3.22 -16.96 -1.08
CA LEU A 72 3.00 -16.79 -2.51
C LEU A 72 1.51 -16.50 -2.80
N THR A 73 0.58 -17.15 -2.11
CA THR A 73 -0.86 -16.88 -2.24
C THR A 73 -1.21 -15.47 -1.76
N GLU A 74 -0.60 -15.00 -0.66
CA GLU A 74 -0.72 -13.62 -0.20
C GLU A 74 -0.25 -12.62 -1.25
N THR A 75 0.91 -12.88 -1.84
CA THR A 75 1.49 -12.06 -2.91
C THR A 75 0.55 -11.99 -4.11
N PHE A 76 -0.02 -13.11 -4.54
CA PHE A 76 -1.00 -13.13 -5.64
C PHE A 76 -2.27 -12.33 -5.28
N ALA A 77 -2.79 -12.45 -4.07
CA ALA A 77 -3.95 -11.68 -3.62
C ALA A 77 -3.68 -10.18 -3.71
N LEU A 78 -2.50 -9.73 -3.27
CA LEU A 78 -2.10 -8.33 -3.33
C LEU A 78 -1.92 -7.84 -4.78
N LEU A 79 -1.28 -8.63 -5.65
CA LEU A 79 -1.12 -8.30 -7.07
C LEU A 79 -2.47 -8.19 -7.79
N ILE A 80 -3.42 -9.09 -7.50
CA ILE A 80 -4.79 -8.98 -8.04
C ILE A 80 -5.46 -7.71 -7.53
N SER A 81 -5.28 -7.35 -6.25
CA SER A 81 -5.81 -6.11 -5.69
C SER A 81 -5.26 -4.88 -6.42
N SER A 82 -3.99 -4.88 -6.79
CA SER A 82 -3.34 -3.83 -7.58
C SER A 82 -3.98 -3.66 -8.95
N VAL A 83 -4.20 -4.73 -9.66
CA VAL A 83 -4.87 -4.72 -10.98
C VAL A 83 -6.31 -4.21 -10.86
N THR A 84 -7.06 -4.67 -9.85
CA THR A 84 -8.44 -4.23 -9.63
C THR A 84 -8.52 -2.75 -9.23
N PHE A 85 -7.52 -2.25 -8.49
CA PHE A 85 -7.40 -0.83 -8.22
C PHE A 85 -7.18 -0.01 -9.51
N GLY A 86 -6.32 -0.49 -10.41
CA GLY A 86 -6.10 0.11 -11.72
C GLY A 86 -7.41 0.23 -12.52
N PHE A 87 -8.28 -0.79 -12.49
CA PHE A 87 -9.61 -0.73 -13.10
C PHE A 87 -10.53 0.30 -12.43
N ALA A 88 -10.43 0.49 -11.11
CA ALA A 88 -11.17 1.54 -10.40
C ALA A 88 -10.76 2.94 -10.88
N VAL A 89 -9.45 3.18 -11.06
CA VAL A 89 -8.93 4.44 -11.61
C VAL A 89 -9.41 4.63 -13.05
N LEU A 90 -9.36 3.60 -13.88
CA LEU A 90 -9.83 3.66 -15.27
C LEU A 90 -11.35 3.95 -15.35
N ALA A 91 -12.13 3.39 -14.43
CA ALA A 91 -13.56 3.67 -14.31
C ALA A 91 -13.84 5.12 -13.89
N SER A 92 -12.94 5.76 -13.14
CA SER A 92 -13.08 7.16 -12.73
C SER A 92 -12.98 8.10 -13.93
N TYR A 93 -12.14 7.81 -14.92
CA TYR A 93 -12.07 8.59 -16.17
C TYR A 93 -13.37 8.53 -16.97
N LYS A 94 -14.12 7.42 -16.87
CA LYS A 94 -15.45 7.27 -17.48
C LYS A 94 -16.57 7.93 -16.65
N LYS A 95 -16.25 8.58 -15.53
CA LYS A 95 -17.20 9.23 -14.60
C LYS A 95 -18.32 8.30 -14.09
N ASN A 96 -18.09 7.00 -14.08
CA ASN A 96 -19.07 6.01 -13.65
C ASN A 96 -18.87 5.65 -12.17
N VAL A 97 -19.58 6.36 -11.27
CA VAL A 97 -19.48 6.22 -9.81
C VAL A 97 -19.68 4.79 -9.34
N ASN A 98 -20.70 4.09 -9.86
CA ASN A 98 -21.01 2.73 -9.42
C ASN A 98 -19.86 1.75 -9.77
N LEU A 99 -19.27 1.90 -10.96
CA LEU A 99 -18.18 1.05 -11.39
C LEU A 99 -16.92 1.27 -10.56
N VAL A 100 -16.62 2.53 -10.21
CA VAL A 100 -15.50 2.88 -9.32
C VAL A 100 -15.67 2.22 -7.96
N ILE A 101 -16.85 2.35 -7.34
CA ILE A 101 -17.13 1.76 -6.02
C ILE A 101 -17.03 0.24 -6.08
N THR A 102 -17.55 -0.40 -7.13
CA THR A 102 -17.48 -1.86 -7.29
C THR A 102 -16.02 -2.34 -7.36
N TRP A 103 -15.18 -1.71 -8.17
CA TRP A 103 -13.78 -2.10 -8.29
C TRP A 103 -12.98 -1.81 -7.00
N LEU A 104 -13.22 -0.68 -6.33
CA LEU A 104 -12.62 -0.39 -5.03
C LEU A 104 -13.04 -1.40 -3.96
N PHE A 105 -14.30 -1.85 -3.98
CA PHE A 105 -14.77 -2.86 -3.04
C PHE A 105 -14.10 -4.23 -3.27
N ILE A 106 -13.90 -4.63 -4.53
CA ILE A 106 -13.16 -5.84 -4.88
C ILE A 106 -11.71 -5.73 -4.40
N THR A 107 -11.05 -4.60 -4.66
CA THR A 107 -9.69 -4.31 -4.17
C THR A 107 -9.61 -4.40 -2.65
N PHE A 108 -10.59 -3.82 -1.95
CA PHE A 108 -10.69 -3.88 -0.50
C PHE A 108 -10.77 -5.32 0.02
N LEU A 109 -11.56 -6.18 -0.62
CA LEU A 109 -11.68 -7.60 -0.22
C LEU A 109 -10.35 -8.34 -0.36
N PHE A 110 -9.63 -8.16 -1.46
CA PHE A 110 -8.30 -8.76 -1.64
C PHE A 110 -7.27 -8.23 -0.66
N GLY A 111 -7.24 -6.91 -0.42
CA GLY A 111 -6.36 -6.30 0.59
C GLY A 111 -6.68 -6.76 2.02
N ALA A 112 -7.97 -6.89 2.37
CA ALA A 112 -8.39 -7.41 3.67
C ALA A 112 -8.05 -8.89 3.83
N SER A 113 -8.15 -9.71 2.76
CA SER A 113 -7.73 -11.11 2.80
C SER A 113 -6.23 -11.24 3.04
N PHE A 114 -5.42 -10.37 2.41
CA PHE A 114 -3.98 -10.29 2.64
C PHE A 114 -3.67 -10.03 4.14
N ILE A 115 -4.24 -8.99 4.74
CA ILE A 115 -4.05 -8.70 6.18
C ILE A 115 -4.52 -9.86 7.06
N GLY A 116 -5.62 -10.52 6.70
CA GLY A 116 -6.11 -11.70 7.43
C GLY A 116 -5.10 -12.86 7.41
N MET A 117 -4.47 -13.11 6.29
CA MET A 117 -3.44 -14.14 6.13
C MET A 117 -2.16 -13.75 6.88
N GLU A 118 -1.69 -12.50 6.78
CA GLU A 118 -0.53 -11.98 7.50
C GLU A 118 -0.68 -12.10 9.01
N VAL A 119 -1.84 -11.71 9.56
CA VAL A 119 -2.14 -11.86 10.99
C VAL A 119 -2.16 -13.34 11.40
N TYR A 120 -2.69 -14.21 10.55
CA TYR A 120 -2.70 -15.66 10.81
C TYR A 120 -1.26 -16.20 10.85
N GLU A 121 -0.38 -15.81 9.93
CA GLU A 121 1.03 -16.21 9.94
C GLU A 121 1.74 -15.73 11.20
N PHE A 122 1.54 -14.48 11.59
CA PHE A 122 2.11 -13.93 12.83
C PHE A 122 1.63 -14.70 14.08
N HIS A 123 0.35 -14.98 14.15
CA HIS A 123 -0.21 -15.75 15.24
C HIS A 123 0.40 -17.16 15.31
N HIS A 124 0.55 -17.84 14.17
CA HIS A 124 1.15 -19.15 14.08
C HIS A 124 2.62 -19.15 14.55
N LEU A 125 3.44 -18.17 14.08
CA LEU A 125 4.83 -18.03 14.50
C LEU A 125 4.98 -17.77 16.00
N VAL A 126 4.15 -16.91 16.58
CA VAL A 126 4.16 -16.62 18.02
C VAL A 126 3.79 -17.84 18.84
N HIS A 127 2.77 -18.62 18.42
CA HIS A 127 2.39 -19.87 19.10
C HIS A 127 3.43 -21.00 18.97
N ALA A 128 4.17 -21.03 17.87
CA ALA A 128 5.31 -21.96 17.70
C ALA A 128 6.53 -21.60 18.58
N GLY A 129 6.45 -20.53 19.39
CA GLY A 129 7.53 -20.09 20.26
C GLY A 129 8.58 -19.20 19.57
N HIS A 130 8.37 -18.82 18.31
CA HIS A 130 9.25 -17.97 17.50
C HIS A 130 8.80 -16.50 17.52
N GLY A 131 8.51 -15.98 18.72
CA GLY A 131 8.09 -14.58 18.89
C GLY A 131 9.23 -13.56 18.67
N PRO A 132 8.90 -12.26 18.55
CA PRO A 132 9.87 -11.19 18.24
C PRO A 132 10.95 -11.02 19.32
N THR A 133 10.73 -11.53 20.52
CA THR A 133 11.67 -11.43 21.66
C THR A 133 12.75 -12.53 21.68
N HIS A 134 12.63 -13.55 20.83
CA HIS A 134 13.55 -14.70 20.84
C HIS A 134 14.91 -14.41 20.17
N SER A 135 14.93 -13.59 19.12
CA SER A 135 16.19 -13.22 18.47
C SER A 135 16.07 -11.86 17.75
N ALA A 136 17.22 -11.18 17.56
CA ALA A 136 17.28 -9.94 16.82
C ALA A 136 16.85 -10.10 15.35
N PHE A 137 17.09 -11.27 14.76
CA PHE A 137 16.61 -11.63 13.43
C PHE A 137 15.07 -11.64 13.36
N LEU A 138 14.41 -12.39 14.27
CA LEU A 138 12.95 -12.42 14.33
C LEU A 138 12.36 -11.05 14.64
N SER A 139 12.97 -10.27 15.54
CA SER A 139 12.52 -8.91 15.83
C SER A 139 12.56 -8.03 14.59
N SER A 140 13.60 -8.09 13.76
CA SER A 140 13.70 -7.32 12.52
C SER A 140 12.67 -7.77 11.47
N PHE A 141 12.43 -9.09 11.38
CA PHE A 141 11.37 -9.66 10.53
C PHE A 141 9.99 -9.13 10.90
N PHE A 142 9.60 -9.28 12.18
CA PHE A 142 8.31 -8.79 12.67
C PHE A 142 8.15 -7.28 12.52
N THR A 143 9.24 -6.52 12.67
CA THR A 143 9.21 -5.06 12.49
C THR A 143 9.01 -4.70 11.02
N LEU A 144 9.72 -5.33 10.10
CA LEU A 144 9.64 -5.03 8.66
C LEU A 144 8.25 -5.39 8.11
N VAL A 145 7.81 -6.64 8.32
CA VAL A 145 6.52 -7.13 7.82
C VAL A 145 5.36 -6.43 8.54
N GLY A 146 5.43 -6.28 9.86
CA GLY A 146 4.41 -5.58 10.64
C GLY A 146 4.26 -4.10 10.29
N THR A 147 5.36 -3.39 10.00
CA THR A 147 5.29 -2.01 9.50
C THR A 147 4.57 -1.95 8.15
N HIS A 148 4.86 -2.90 7.24
CA HIS A 148 4.13 -3.02 5.98
C HIS A 148 2.63 -3.26 6.23
N GLY A 149 2.27 -4.21 7.08
CA GLY A 149 0.87 -4.52 7.42
C GLY A 149 0.10 -3.33 8.01
N ILE A 150 0.75 -2.50 8.85
CA ILE A 150 0.15 -1.25 9.37
C ILE A 150 -0.14 -0.28 8.21
N HIS A 151 0.78 -0.12 7.26
CA HIS A 151 0.58 0.74 6.09
C HIS A 151 -0.56 0.22 5.20
N VAL A 152 -0.63 -1.08 4.93
CA VAL A 152 -1.76 -1.67 4.18
C VAL A 152 -3.08 -1.47 4.91
N THR A 153 -3.12 -1.67 6.23
CA THR A 153 -4.32 -1.43 7.05
C THR A 153 -4.76 0.03 6.98
N SER A 154 -3.83 0.99 7.06
CA SER A 154 -4.14 2.41 6.92
C SER A 154 -4.70 2.74 5.53
N GLY A 155 -4.16 2.12 4.48
CA GLY A 155 -4.67 2.23 3.11
C GLY A 155 -6.08 1.67 2.96
N LEU A 156 -6.39 0.54 3.60
CA LEU A 156 -7.75 -0.03 3.62
C LEU A 156 -8.75 0.90 4.31
N VAL A 157 -8.38 1.49 5.45
CA VAL A 157 -9.22 2.48 6.14
C VAL A 157 -9.46 3.70 5.26
N TRP A 158 -8.42 4.22 4.61
CA TRP A 158 -8.55 5.34 3.68
C TRP A 158 -9.44 4.98 2.49
N MET A 159 -9.33 3.76 1.94
CA MET A 159 -10.19 3.27 0.86
C MET A 159 -11.67 3.24 1.26
N LEU A 160 -12.01 2.78 2.48
CA LEU A 160 -13.39 2.81 3.00
C LEU A 160 -13.94 4.23 3.10
N VAL A 161 -13.15 5.15 3.65
CA VAL A 161 -13.53 6.57 3.76
C VAL A 161 -13.77 7.17 2.37
N LEU A 162 -12.89 6.87 1.41
CA LEU A 162 -13.00 7.36 0.04
C LEU A 162 -14.24 6.78 -0.67
N MET A 163 -14.52 5.48 -0.52
CA MET A 163 -15.74 4.87 -1.06
C MET A 163 -17.02 5.54 -0.52
N TYR A 164 -17.04 5.84 0.79
CA TYR A 164 -18.16 6.58 1.39
C TYR A 164 -18.31 7.99 0.81
N GLN A 165 -17.21 8.72 0.63
CA GLN A 165 -17.21 10.06 0.06
C GLN A 165 -17.64 10.07 -1.40
N ILE A 166 -17.17 9.13 -2.22
CA ILE A 166 -17.57 8.99 -3.63
C ILE A 166 -19.05 8.63 -3.73
N LYS A 167 -19.56 7.77 -2.84
CA LYS A 167 -20.99 7.40 -2.82
C LYS A 167 -21.88 8.61 -2.47
N LYS A 168 -21.44 9.48 -1.56
CA LYS A 168 -22.23 10.63 -1.08
C LYS A 168 -22.14 11.83 -2.02
N ASN A 169 -20.95 12.18 -2.50
CA ASN A 169 -20.68 13.43 -3.22
C ASN A 169 -20.38 13.21 -4.72
N GLY A 170 -20.30 11.96 -5.17
CA GLY A 170 -19.91 11.62 -6.54
C GLY A 170 -18.41 11.80 -6.81
N LEU A 171 -18.04 11.71 -8.09
CA LEU A 171 -16.67 11.94 -8.58
C LEU A 171 -16.42 13.45 -8.77
N THR A 172 -16.26 14.15 -7.65
CA THR A 172 -15.83 15.55 -7.64
C THR A 172 -14.30 15.63 -7.82
N LEU A 173 -13.80 16.81 -8.21
CA LEU A 173 -12.35 17.04 -8.38
C LEU A 173 -11.53 16.66 -7.13
N PRO A 174 -11.94 17.04 -5.89
CA PRO A 174 -11.26 16.60 -4.67
C PRO A 174 -11.25 15.07 -4.48
N ASN A 175 -12.35 14.38 -4.81
CA ASN A 175 -12.43 12.92 -4.66
C ASN A 175 -11.54 12.22 -5.69
N THR A 176 -11.44 12.75 -6.90
CA THR A 176 -10.55 12.23 -7.94
C THR A 176 -9.07 12.41 -7.56
N ARG A 177 -8.70 13.55 -6.96
CA ARG A 177 -7.35 13.79 -6.40
C ARG A 177 -7.01 12.76 -5.31
N ARG A 178 -7.92 12.55 -4.35
CA ARG A 178 -7.76 11.55 -3.28
C ARG A 178 -7.64 10.14 -3.83
N LEU A 179 -8.39 9.80 -4.86
CA LEU A 179 -8.29 8.50 -5.54
C LEU A 179 -6.91 8.33 -6.20
N ALA A 180 -6.37 9.38 -6.84
CA ALA A 180 -5.03 9.34 -7.42
C ALA A 180 -3.94 9.17 -6.36
N CYS A 181 -4.01 9.90 -5.24
CA CYS A 181 -3.07 9.74 -4.12
C CYS A 181 -3.15 8.34 -3.51
N LEU A 182 -4.36 7.82 -3.29
CA LEU A 182 -4.56 6.46 -2.77
C LEU A 182 -4.04 5.39 -3.75
N SER A 183 -4.18 5.61 -5.07
CA SER A 183 -3.61 4.74 -6.10
C SER A 183 -2.09 4.69 -6.03
N LEU A 184 -1.43 5.84 -5.91
CA LEU A 184 0.03 5.91 -5.75
C LEU A 184 0.48 5.18 -4.47
N PHE A 185 -0.22 5.39 -3.37
CA PHE A 185 0.07 4.72 -2.10
C PHE A 185 -0.09 3.20 -2.20
N TRP A 186 -1.19 2.72 -2.80
CA TRP A 186 -1.46 1.28 -2.94
C TRP A 186 -0.41 0.58 -3.79
N HIS A 187 -0.10 1.12 -4.97
CA HIS A 187 0.94 0.55 -5.84
C HIS A 187 2.34 0.63 -5.23
N PHE A 188 2.63 1.67 -4.46
CA PHE A 188 3.88 1.76 -3.70
C PHE A 188 3.99 0.60 -2.69
N LEU A 189 2.92 0.32 -1.93
CA LEU A 189 2.89 -0.80 -0.99
C LEU A 189 3.07 -2.16 -1.68
N ASP A 190 2.48 -2.36 -2.85
CA ASP A 190 2.69 -3.57 -3.65
C ASP A 190 4.16 -3.78 -4.02
N ILE A 191 4.86 -2.71 -4.43
CA ILE A 191 6.30 -2.77 -4.75
C ILE A 191 7.11 -3.12 -3.50
N VAL A 192 6.81 -2.48 -2.36
CA VAL A 192 7.46 -2.79 -1.08
C VAL A 192 7.24 -4.25 -0.70
N TRP A 193 6.01 -4.78 -0.88
CA TRP A 193 5.72 -6.20 -0.61
C TRP A 193 6.52 -7.16 -1.49
N ILE A 194 6.64 -6.88 -2.78
CA ILE A 194 7.47 -7.69 -3.67
C ILE A 194 8.92 -7.70 -3.20
N CYS A 195 9.46 -6.58 -2.71
CA CYS A 195 10.79 -6.51 -2.11
C CYS A 195 10.86 -7.34 -0.81
N VAL A 196 9.85 -7.26 0.07
CA VAL A 196 9.77 -8.06 1.30
C VAL A 196 9.74 -9.55 0.94
N PHE A 197 8.86 -9.96 0.04
CA PHE A 197 8.78 -11.34 -0.42
C PHE A 197 10.13 -11.84 -0.96
N SER A 198 10.79 -11.06 -1.82
CA SER A 198 12.04 -11.46 -2.44
C SER A 198 13.20 -11.55 -1.45
N VAL A 199 13.34 -10.56 -0.55
CA VAL A 199 14.49 -10.47 0.36
C VAL A 199 14.31 -11.38 1.59
N VAL A 200 13.10 -11.45 2.13
CA VAL A 200 12.85 -12.17 3.38
C VAL A 200 12.59 -13.66 3.11
N TYR A 201 11.66 -13.96 2.21
CA TYR A 201 11.21 -15.32 1.97
C TYR A 201 12.04 -16.03 0.90
N LEU A 202 12.26 -15.42 -0.26
CA LEU A 202 12.95 -16.10 -1.35
C LEU A 202 14.45 -16.25 -1.10
N LEU A 203 15.17 -15.19 -0.72
CA LEU A 203 16.59 -15.26 -0.38
C LEU A 203 16.86 -16.00 0.94
N GLY A 204 15.90 -16.01 1.87
CA GLY A 204 16.01 -16.75 3.13
C GLY A 204 15.92 -18.28 2.96
N VAL A 205 15.32 -18.76 1.86
CA VAL A 205 15.12 -20.20 1.59
C VAL A 205 16.18 -20.76 0.63
N VAL A 206 16.78 -19.93 -0.24
CA VAL A 206 17.86 -20.31 -1.15
C VAL A 206 19.18 -20.31 -0.43
#